data_d5513ca81d23d92f9a703f878eb1e3a9
#
_entry.id   d5513ca81d23d92f9a703f878eb1e3a9
#
_cell.length_a   1.000
_cell.length_b   1.000
_cell.length_c   1.000
_cell.angle_alpha   90.00
_cell.angle_beta   90.00
_cell.angle_gamma   90.00
#
_symmetry.space_group_name_H-M   'P 1'
#
loop_
_entity.id
_entity.type
_entity.pdbx_description
1 polymer ?
#
loop_
_entity_poly.entity_id
_entity_poly.type
_entity_poly.pdbx_seq_one_letter_code
_entity_poly.pdbx_strand_id
1 'polypeptide(L)'
;MPLRVPNQDDRTFDDLVDEALAMLPRYAPAWTNHNPSDPGITLIELFAYFTELFIYRLNRVTKETKIRFLQLLCGAEKYDKTGWAELSAKEVEEELRQAVRDLRCAQRAVTAEDYEYLAREATAHNLSNGRILRARPFVRRNLQATDDRSRDNDAPGHVSIVVLPAGDVPRDAVATLVSQVRDYLEPRRLLATRLHVVEPFFLWVKLSAIIHMRSDAGDDLRTNAPENALKKLQEYFSPVLGGGPQGEGWPFGRALYMSEVYEALEQVEGVDYVDDVDVVNILTREEAIGERVHIGIKVGRSIVGVDSRFGAGTENGRDRILRDTAGKLVGIALRPYELIRIASRVEDFSSGESSAAQVSAAEQNFEVST
;
A
#
# COMPACT_ATOMS: atom_id res chain seq x y z
N MET A 1 -20.48 6.48 -6.21
CA MET A 1 -21.95 6.56 -6.22
C MET A 1 -22.36 7.87 -6.85
N PRO A 2 -23.21 7.92 -7.88
CA PRO A 2 -23.70 9.19 -8.39
C PRO A 2 -24.57 9.86 -7.30
N LEU A 3 -24.29 11.13 -7.02
CA LEU A 3 -25.15 11.97 -6.20
C LEU A 3 -26.47 12.17 -6.97
N ARG A 4 -27.47 11.34 -6.68
CA ARG A 4 -28.84 11.63 -7.14
C ARG A 4 -29.45 12.62 -6.16
N VAL A 5 -29.72 13.82 -6.64
CA VAL A 5 -30.56 14.76 -5.91
C VAL A 5 -31.95 14.11 -5.83
N PRO A 6 -32.52 13.94 -4.63
CA PRO A 6 -33.88 13.39 -4.53
C PRO A 6 -34.84 14.28 -5.32
N ASN A 7 -35.75 13.65 -6.04
CA ASN A 7 -36.86 14.38 -6.67
C ASN A 7 -37.77 14.89 -5.56
N GLN A 8 -37.91 16.19 -5.43
CA GLN A 8 -38.81 16.82 -4.45
C GLN A 8 -40.16 17.20 -5.08
N ASP A 9 -40.31 16.97 -6.38
CA ASP A 9 -41.54 17.19 -7.13
C ASP A 9 -42.35 15.89 -7.14
N ASP A 10 -42.79 15.50 -5.95
CA ASP A 10 -43.47 14.22 -5.66
C ASP A 10 -44.95 14.41 -5.26
N ARG A 11 -45.44 15.67 -5.27
CA ARG A 11 -46.81 16.01 -4.91
C ARG A 11 -47.43 16.87 -5.99
N THR A 12 -48.60 16.46 -6.44
CA THR A 12 -49.40 17.22 -7.40
C THR A 12 -50.34 18.18 -6.70
N PHE A 13 -50.95 19.09 -7.46
CA PHE A 13 -51.98 20.00 -6.96
C PHE A 13 -53.12 19.23 -6.27
N ASP A 14 -53.60 18.16 -6.89
CA ASP A 14 -54.71 17.34 -6.35
C ASP A 14 -54.34 16.69 -5.02
N ASP A 15 -53.10 16.15 -4.91
CA ASP A 15 -52.59 15.57 -3.65
C ASP A 15 -52.55 16.61 -2.52
N LEU A 16 -52.15 17.83 -2.84
CA LEU A 16 -52.06 18.96 -1.85
C LEU A 16 -53.46 19.43 -1.42
N VAL A 17 -54.40 19.49 -2.32
CA VAL A 17 -55.82 19.81 -2.03
C VAL A 17 -56.45 18.76 -1.16
N ASP A 18 -56.29 17.48 -1.52
CA ASP A 18 -56.81 16.35 -0.76
C ASP A 18 -56.24 16.30 0.66
N GLU A 19 -54.93 16.50 0.81
CA GLU A 19 -54.28 16.58 2.12
C GLU A 19 -54.81 17.74 2.95
N ALA A 20 -54.99 18.91 2.36
CA ALA A 20 -55.51 20.08 3.04
C ALA A 20 -56.98 19.87 3.49
N LEU A 21 -57.81 19.30 2.63
CA LEU A 21 -59.21 18.97 2.96
C LEU A 21 -59.29 17.93 4.09
N ALA A 22 -58.42 16.92 4.06
CA ALA A 22 -58.33 15.93 5.14
C ALA A 22 -57.94 16.51 6.50
N MET A 23 -57.21 17.62 6.51
CA MET A 23 -56.81 18.30 7.76
C MET A 23 -57.91 19.25 8.33
N LEU A 24 -58.89 19.67 7.54
CA LEU A 24 -59.94 20.61 7.97
C LEU A 24 -60.68 20.16 9.21
N PRO A 25 -61.13 18.90 9.36
CA PRO A 25 -61.85 18.48 10.56
C PRO A 25 -61.05 18.61 11.84
N ARG A 26 -59.71 18.54 11.72
CA ARG A 26 -58.78 18.64 12.88
C ARG A 26 -58.53 20.08 13.29
N TYR A 27 -58.35 21.01 12.31
CA TYR A 27 -57.92 22.35 12.58
C TYR A 27 -59.09 23.38 12.59
N ALA A 28 -60.16 23.09 11.90
CA ALA A 28 -61.31 23.96 11.78
C ALA A 28 -62.64 23.16 11.89
N PRO A 29 -62.94 22.48 13.04
CA PRO A 29 -64.07 21.59 13.17
C PRO A 29 -65.42 22.32 13.01
N ALA A 30 -65.48 23.66 13.15
CA ALA A 30 -66.66 24.46 12.93
C ALA A 30 -66.96 24.72 11.44
N TRP A 31 -66.00 24.46 10.54
CA TRP A 31 -66.16 24.61 9.10
C TRP A 31 -66.68 23.34 8.47
N THR A 32 -67.99 23.31 8.21
CA THR A 32 -68.68 22.08 7.73
C THR A 32 -69.03 22.13 6.22
N ASN A 33 -68.95 23.30 5.60
CA ASN A 33 -69.24 23.47 4.16
C ASN A 33 -67.98 23.30 3.34
N HIS A 34 -67.78 22.13 2.75
CA HIS A 34 -66.63 21.81 1.88
C HIS A 34 -67.02 21.84 0.38
N ASN A 35 -67.99 22.65 0.01
CA ASN A 35 -68.43 22.78 -1.37
C ASN A 35 -67.40 23.56 -2.21
N PRO A 36 -67.11 23.18 -3.45
CA PRO A 36 -66.18 23.90 -4.32
C PRO A 36 -66.49 25.40 -4.51
N SER A 37 -67.74 25.81 -4.28
CA SER A 37 -68.12 27.23 -4.32
C SER A 37 -67.89 27.99 -3.02
N ASP A 38 -67.36 27.34 -1.97
CA ASP A 38 -67.00 28.00 -0.71
C ASP A 38 -65.73 28.81 -0.90
N PRO A 39 -65.68 30.09 -0.49
CA PRO A 39 -64.48 30.93 -0.61
C PRO A 39 -63.25 30.33 0.09
N GLY A 40 -63.45 29.58 1.18
CA GLY A 40 -62.37 28.92 1.90
C GLY A 40 -61.76 27.79 1.09
N ILE A 41 -62.54 26.99 0.40
CA ILE A 41 -62.06 25.93 -0.49
C ILE A 41 -61.27 26.54 -1.65
N THR A 42 -61.76 27.61 -2.26
CA THR A 42 -61.02 28.36 -3.30
C THR A 42 -59.68 28.89 -2.82
N LEU A 43 -59.56 29.30 -1.55
CA LEU A 43 -58.26 29.71 -0.95
C LEU A 43 -57.32 28.52 -0.76
N ILE A 44 -57.84 27.37 -0.34
CA ILE A 44 -57.06 26.13 -0.24
C ILE A 44 -56.47 25.73 -1.59
N GLU A 45 -57.31 25.72 -2.63
CA GLU A 45 -56.89 25.42 -4.00
C GLU A 45 -55.83 26.43 -4.48
N LEU A 46 -56.00 27.70 -4.19
CA LEU A 46 -54.99 28.74 -4.53
C LEU A 46 -53.66 28.48 -3.83
N PHE A 47 -53.69 28.15 -2.54
CA PHE A 47 -52.46 27.82 -1.78
C PHE A 47 -51.82 26.53 -2.28
N ALA A 48 -52.61 25.50 -2.61
CA ALA A 48 -52.12 24.25 -3.20
C ALA A 48 -51.39 24.50 -4.52
N TYR A 49 -51.99 25.34 -5.41
CA TYR A 49 -51.35 25.78 -6.67
C TYR A 49 -50.00 26.47 -6.42
N PHE A 50 -49.95 27.44 -5.50
CA PHE A 50 -48.68 28.08 -5.19
C PHE A 50 -47.66 27.12 -4.56
N THR A 51 -48.10 26.19 -3.75
CA THR A 51 -47.23 25.19 -3.13
C THR A 51 -46.62 24.26 -4.21
N GLU A 52 -47.42 23.73 -5.12
CA GLU A 52 -46.93 22.94 -6.27
C GLU A 52 -45.92 23.77 -7.11
N LEU A 53 -46.23 25.04 -7.42
CA LEU A 53 -45.32 25.91 -8.15
C LEU A 53 -43.98 26.11 -7.42
N PHE A 54 -44.00 26.22 -6.08
CA PHE A 54 -42.75 26.33 -5.30
C PHE A 54 -42.01 25.03 -5.26
N ILE A 55 -42.65 23.88 -5.08
CA ILE A 55 -42.05 22.56 -5.13
C ILE A 55 -41.35 22.33 -6.47
N TYR A 56 -42.05 22.63 -7.60
CA TYR A 56 -41.49 22.56 -8.93
C TYR A 56 -40.26 23.46 -9.11
N ARG A 57 -40.29 24.72 -8.58
CA ARG A 57 -39.14 25.63 -8.63
C ARG A 57 -37.98 25.15 -7.77
N LEU A 58 -38.21 24.61 -6.59
CA LEU A 58 -37.21 24.06 -5.69
C LEU A 58 -36.48 22.89 -6.35
N ASN A 59 -37.22 22.04 -7.09
CA ASN A 59 -36.65 20.89 -7.78
C ASN A 59 -35.78 21.29 -9.01
N ARG A 60 -35.94 22.50 -9.55
CA ARG A 60 -35.15 23.01 -10.69
C ARG A 60 -33.85 23.65 -10.25
N VAL A 61 -32.81 22.82 -10.02
CA VAL A 61 -31.44 23.33 -9.86
C VAL A 61 -30.88 23.72 -11.24
N THR A 62 -30.77 25.02 -11.50
CA THR A 62 -30.27 25.51 -12.78
C THR A 62 -28.75 25.34 -12.92
N LYS A 63 -28.22 25.43 -14.16
CA LYS A 63 -26.79 25.44 -14.45
C LYS A 63 -26.06 26.51 -13.66
N GLU A 64 -26.62 27.71 -13.59
CA GLU A 64 -26.07 28.86 -12.88
C GLU A 64 -25.95 28.60 -11.36
N THR A 65 -26.94 27.93 -10.78
CA THR A 65 -26.90 27.52 -9.36
C THR A 65 -25.79 26.52 -9.11
N LYS A 66 -25.63 25.55 -10.01
CA LYS A 66 -24.53 24.56 -9.94
C LYS A 66 -23.16 25.23 -10.06
N ILE A 67 -23.01 26.20 -10.97
CA ILE A 67 -21.77 26.97 -11.13
C ILE A 67 -21.45 27.77 -9.86
N ARG A 68 -22.44 28.47 -9.28
CA ARG A 68 -22.23 29.18 -8.00
C ARG A 68 -21.83 28.25 -6.86
N PHE A 69 -22.41 27.07 -6.83
CA PHE A 69 -22.02 26.06 -5.85
C PHE A 69 -20.56 25.56 -6.06
N LEU A 70 -20.15 25.35 -7.32
CA LEU A 70 -18.76 25.06 -7.67
C LEU A 70 -17.81 26.19 -7.24
N GLN A 71 -18.19 27.44 -7.41
CA GLN A 71 -17.41 28.59 -6.95
C GLN A 71 -17.15 28.55 -5.44
N LEU A 72 -18.19 28.25 -4.68
CA LEU A 72 -18.08 28.12 -3.22
C LEU A 72 -17.17 26.95 -2.80
N LEU A 73 -17.25 25.82 -3.52
CA LEU A 73 -16.44 24.62 -3.21
C LEU A 73 -14.96 24.80 -3.58
N CYS A 74 -14.68 25.37 -4.75
CA CYS A 74 -13.32 25.45 -5.30
C CYS A 74 -12.61 26.77 -4.96
N GLY A 75 -13.33 27.77 -4.45
CA GLY A 75 -12.80 29.10 -4.18
C GLY A 75 -12.76 30.01 -5.43
N ALA A 76 -12.76 31.33 -5.22
CA ALA A 76 -12.82 32.33 -6.28
C ALA A 76 -11.63 32.28 -7.26
N GLU A 77 -10.43 31.96 -6.76
CA GLU A 77 -9.22 31.93 -7.59
C GLU A 77 -9.25 30.86 -8.69
N LYS A 78 -9.85 29.70 -8.42
CA LYS A 78 -10.02 28.64 -9.42
C LYS A 78 -11.11 28.96 -10.42
N TYR A 79 -12.09 29.76 -10.00
CA TYR A 79 -13.24 30.13 -10.80
C TYR A 79 -12.90 31.09 -11.96
N ASP A 80 -12.10 32.11 -11.71
CA ASP A 80 -11.74 33.10 -12.72
C ASP A 80 -10.88 32.56 -13.87
N LYS A 81 -10.23 31.41 -13.63
CA LYS A 81 -9.33 30.77 -14.59
C LYS A 81 -9.97 29.72 -15.51
N THR A 82 -11.18 29.27 -15.21
CA THR A 82 -11.72 28.05 -15.86
C THR A 82 -12.84 28.29 -16.85
N GLY A 83 -13.34 29.51 -17.05
CA GLY A 83 -14.40 29.78 -18.03
C GLY A 83 -15.67 28.95 -17.80
N TRP A 84 -16.03 28.64 -16.57
CA TRP A 84 -17.14 27.73 -16.24
C TRP A 84 -18.50 28.15 -16.79
N ALA A 85 -18.67 29.44 -17.09
CA ALA A 85 -19.88 29.93 -17.72
C ALA A 85 -20.08 29.35 -19.14
N GLU A 86 -18.99 29.01 -19.83
CA GLU A 86 -18.98 28.44 -21.18
C GLU A 86 -19.19 26.95 -21.24
N LEU A 87 -18.98 26.23 -20.08
CA LEU A 87 -19.13 24.78 -19.98
C LEU A 87 -20.58 24.35 -20.28
N SER A 88 -20.76 23.20 -20.87
CA SER A 88 -22.08 22.57 -21.00
C SER A 88 -22.62 22.11 -19.64
N ALA A 89 -23.91 21.84 -19.53
CA ALA A 89 -24.53 21.37 -18.30
C ALA A 89 -23.93 20.02 -17.80
N LYS A 90 -23.49 19.15 -18.73
CA LYS A 90 -22.83 17.88 -18.40
C LYS A 90 -21.42 18.09 -17.83
N GLU A 91 -20.67 19.01 -18.42
CA GLU A 91 -19.32 19.34 -17.94
C GLU A 91 -19.38 19.98 -16.54
N VAL A 92 -20.32 20.87 -16.28
CA VAL A 92 -20.55 21.44 -14.94
C VAL A 92 -20.88 20.34 -13.92
N GLU A 93 -21.64 19.33 -14.31
CA GLU A 93 -21.97 18.21 -13.42
C GLU A 93 -20.76 17.33 -13.15
N GLU A 94 -19.89 17.10 -14.13
CA GLU A 94 -18.66 16.36 -13.94
C GLU A 94 -17.66 17.11 -13.06
N GLU A 95 -17.49 18.42 -13.29
CA GLU A 95 -16.67 19.30 -12.43
C GLU A 95 -17.19 19.31 -10.98
N LEU A 96 -18.52 19.33 -10.78
CA LEU A 96 -19.11 19.25 -9.46
C LEU A 96 -18.80 17.91 -8.77
N ARG A 97 -18.88 16.80 -9.51
CA ARG A 97 -18.51 15.49 -8.99
C ARG A 97 -17.02 15.42 -8.64
N GLN A 98 -16.17 16.04 -9.47
CA GLN A 98 -14.75 16.12 -9.19
C GLN A 98 -14.47 16.97 -7.96
N ALA A 99 -15.06 18.14 -7.83
CA ALA A 99 -14.90 18.98 -6.65
C ALA A 99 -15.33 18.28 -5.35
N VAL A 100 -16.41 17.50 -5.39
CA VAL A 100 -16.85 16.70 -4.23
C VAL A 100 -15.87 15.56 -3.94
N ARG A 101 -15.25 14.92 -4.96
CA ARG A 101 -14.18 13.94 -4.75
C ARG A 101 -12.97 14.58 -4.10
N ASP A 102 -12.54 15.76 -4.60
CA ASP A 102 -11.39 16.50 -4.09
C ASP A 102 -11.59 16.91 -2.61
N LEU A 103 -12.82 17.27 -2.22
CA LEU A 103 -13.15 17.58 -0.82
C LEU A 103 -13.06 16.38 0.12
N ARG A 104 -13.21 15.16 -0.42
CA ARG A 104 -13.07 13.92 0.36
C ARG A 104 -11.62 13.45 0.47
N CYS A 105 -10.73 13.96 -0.38
CA CYS A 105 -9.32 13.65 -0.32
C CYS A 105 -8.66 14.40 0.84
N ALA A 106 -7.71 13.75 1.49
CA ALA A 106 -6.92 14.38 2.54
C ALA A 106 -6.12 15.55 1.96
N GLN A 107 -6.39 16.76 2.44
CA GLN A 107 -5.65 17.97 2.05
C GLN A 107 -4.49 18.26 3.00
N ARG A 108 -4.52 17.69 4.21
CA ARG A 108 -3.51 17.81 5.26
C ARG A 108 -3.16 16.45 5.81
N ALA A 109 -1.90 16.27 6.16
CA ALA A 109 -1.39 15.06 6.76
C ALA A 109 -1.57 15.15 8.30
N VAL A 110 -2.58 14.47 8.80
CA VAL A 110 -2.91 14.39 10.24
C VAL A 110 -2.74 12.95 10.73
N THR A 111 -3.32 11.98 10.03
CA THR A 111 -3.22 10.56 10.33
C THR A 111 -2.08 9.89 9.56
N ALA A 112 -1.73 8.66 9.95
CA ALA A 112 -0.75 7.86 9.21
C ALA A 112 -1.19 7.60 7.76
N GLU A 113 -2.47 7.33 7.57
CA GLU A 113 -3.09 7.09 6.27
C GLU A 113 -3.03 8.33 5.37
N ASP A 114 -3.20 9.54 5.94
CA ASP A 114 -3.07 10.79 5.18
C ASP A 114 -1.64 10.97 4.66
N TYR A 115 -0.62 10.71 5.49
CA TYR A 115 0.78 10.78 5.06
C TYR A 115 1.08 9.78 3.94
N GLU A 116 0.56 8.56 4.03
CA GLU A 116 0.74 7.55 3.00
C GLU A 116 0.05 7.96 1.68
N TYR A 117 -1.20 8.41 1.77
CA TYR A 117 -1.96 8.87 0.61
C TYR A 117 -1.28 10.06 -0.08
N LEU A 118 -0.95 11.11 0.68
CA LEU A 118 -0.33 12.32 0.14
C LEU A 118 1.08 12.09 -0.40
N ALA A 119 1.86 11.16 0.19
CA ALA A 119 3.17 10.80 -0.34
C ALA A 119 3.08 10.12 -1.70
N ARG A 120 2.06 9.29 -1.93
CA ARG A 120 1.79 8.69 -3.25
C ARG A 120 1.26 9.71 -4.24
N GLU A 121 0.37 10.60 -3.79
CA GLU A 121 -0.21 11.66 -4.60
C GLU A 121 0.85 12.66 -5.09
N ALA A 122 1.85 12.97 -4.27
CA ALA A 122 2.95 13.85 -4.63
C ALA A 122 3.68 13.46 -5.93
N THR A 123 3.64 12.19 -6.29
CA THR A 123 4.33 11.63 -7.47
C THR A 123 3.38 10.96 -8.46
N ALA A 124 2.06 11.04 -8.26
CA ALA A 124 1.07 10.36 -9.09
C ALA A 124 1.13 10.75 -10.57
N HIS A 125 1.49 12.00 -10.85
CA HIS A 125 1.58 12.56 -12.20
C HIS A 125 2.97 12.47 -12.84
N ASN A 126 3.96 11.87 -12.14
CA ASN A 126 5.31 11.71 -12.66
C ASN A 126 5.35 10.60 -13.72
N LEU A 127 5.54 10.96 -14.98
CA LEU A 127 5.69 9.98 -16.08
C LEU A 127 7.15 9.55 -16.28
N SER A 128 8.12 10.45 -16.01
CA SER A 128 9.52 10.24 -16.36
C SER A 128 10.44 9.90 -15.20
N ASN A 129 10.14 10.38 -13.99
CA ASN A 129 11.03 10.25 -12.82
C ASN A 129 10.62 9.12 -11.87
N GLY A 130 9.72 8.24 -12.29
CA GLY A 130 9.15 7.23 -11.43
C GLY A 130 8.09 7.80 -10.47
N ARG A 131 7.39 6.91 -9.80
CA ARG A 131 6.41 7.29 -8.78
C ARG A 131 6.59 6.46 -7.53
N ILE A 132 6.08 6.95 -6.42
CA ILE A 132 6.06 6.20 -5.16
C ILE A 132 4.96 5.14 -5.24
N LEU A 133 5.36 3.88 -5.06
CA LEU A 133 4.44 2.74 -5.01
C LEU A 133 3.85 2.58 -3.60
N ARG A 134 4.72 2.62 -2.59
CA ARG A 134 4.36 2.47 -1.18
C ARG A 134 5.04 3.56 -0.36
N ALA A 135 4.33 4.06 0.62
CA ALA A 135 4.85 4.96 1.63
C ALA A 135 4.41 4.45 3.00
N ARG A 136 5.31 4.45 3.98
CA ARG A 136 4.98 4.04 5.34
C ARG A 136 5.41 5.12 6.32
N PRO A 137 4.48 5.76 7.01
CA PRO A 137 4.81 6.71 8.07
C PRO A 137 5.13 6.00 9.39
N PHE A 138 6.13 6.54 10.08
CA PHE A 138 6.55 6.13 11.41
C PHE A 138 6.46 7.32 12.35
N VAL A 139 5.46 7.31 13.21
CA VAL A 139 5.19 8.37 14.17
C VAL A 139 6.19 8.26 15.34
N ARG A 140 6.62 9.41 15.88
CA ARG A 140 7.58 9.51 16.98
C ARG A 140 8.94 8.87 16.68
N ARG A 141 9.38 8.93 15.40
CA ARG A 141 10.66 8.39 14.95
C ARG A 141 11.39 9.43 14.10
N ASN A 142 12.72 9.53 14.30
CA ASN A 142 13.61 10.30 13.44
C ASN A 142 14.50 9.34 12.65
N LEU A 143 14.00 8.84 11.53
CA LEU A 143 14.75 7.91 10.67
C LEU A 143 15.84 8.59 9.83
N GLN A 144 15.94 9.93 9.86
CA GLN A 144 17.03 10.67 9.21
C GLN A 144 18.29 10.70 10.07
N ALA A 145 18.24 10.25 11.33
CA ALA A 145 19.41 10.11 12.19
C ALA A 145 20.45 9.17 11.56
N THR A 146 21.73 9.44 11.83
CA THR A 146 22.85 8.71 11.22
C THR A 146 23.07 7.34 11.82
N ASP A 147 22.79 7.18 13.11
CA ASP A 147 22.99 5.94 13.85
C ASP A 147 21.67 5.21 14.12
N ASP A 148 21.73 3.91 14.13
CA ASP A 148 20.60 3.02 14.32
C ASP A 148 19.92 3.21 15.68
N ARG A 149 20.70 3.42 16.73
CA ARG A 149 20.19 3.63 18.08
C ARG A 149 19.30 4.88 18.16
N SER A 150 19.72 5.97 17.52
CA SER A 150 18.92 7.19 17.45
C SER A 150 17.65 7.03 16.62
N ARG A 151 17.67 6.19 15.57
CA ARG A 151 16.48 5.85 14.78
C ARG A 151 15.47 5.04 15.59
N ASP A 152 15.96 4.17 16.49
CA ASP A 152 15.12 3.33 17.35
C ASP A 152 14.61 4.06 18.59
N ASN A 153 15.17 5.21 18.93
CA ASN A 153 14.70 6.01 20.05
C ASN A 153 13.39 6.72 19.75
N ASP A 154 12.60 6.92 20.81
CA ASP A 154 11.39 7.71 20.76
C ASP A 154 11.73 9.19 20.52
N ALA A 155 11.15 9.80 19.51
CA ALA A 155 11.36 11.19 19.11
C ALA A 155 10.02 11.93 19.01
N PRO A 156 9.49 12.47 20.13
CA PRO A 156 8.20 13.17 20.14
C PRO A 156 8.20 14.35 19.14
N GLY A 157 7.08 14.51 18.43
CA GLY A 157 6.93 15.55 17.42
C GLY A 157 7.62 15.27 16.09
N HIS A 158 8.30 14.13 15.93
CA HIS A 158 8.88 13.69 14.66
C HIS A 158 7.97 12.67 13.97
N VAL A 159 7.84 12.80 12.67
CA VAL A 159 7.21 11.82 11.77
C VAL A 159 8.16 11.55 10.63
N SER A 160 8.54 10.29 10.47
CA SER A 160 9.38 9.85 9.36
C SER A 160 8.54 9.04 8.38
N ILE A 161 8.71 9.30 7.10
CA ILE A 161 8.02 8.58 6.03
C ILE A 161 9.08 7.86 5.20
N VAL A 162 8.98 6.54 5.17
CA VAL A 162 9.79 5.71 4.27
C VAL A 162 9.03 5.57 2.96
N VAL A 163 9.64 5.97 1.85
CA VAL A 163 9.02 5.95 0.52
C VAL A 163 9.68 4.92 -0.38
N LEU A 164 8.90 4.02 -0.95
CA LEU A 164 9.35 2.98 -1.86
C LEU A 164 8.92 3.34 -3.30
N PRO A 165 9.87 3.57 -4.21
CA PRO A 165 9.56 3.83 -5.61
C PRO A 165 9.04 2.59 -6.33
N ALA A 166 8.32 2.79 -7.43
CA ALA A 166 7.89 1.73 -8.33
C ALA A 166 9.05 1.29 -9.23
N GLY A 167 9.44 0.02 -9.13
CA GLY A 167 10.51 -0.55 -9.93
C GLY A 167 11.92 -0.24 -9.40
N ASP A 168 12.92 -0.63 -10.20
CA ASP A 168 14.34 -0.42 -9.87
C ASP A 168 14.78 0.95 -10.39
N VAL A 169 14.67 1.94 -9.54
CA VAL A 169 14.94 3.35 -9.87
C VAL A 169 16.38 3.69 -9.47
N PRO A 170 17.16 4.38 -10.32
CA PRO A 170 18.50 4.84 -9.99
C PRO A 170 18.52 5.70 -8.72
N ARG A 171 19.62 5.63 -7.95
CA ARG A 171 19.74 6.31 -6.66
C ARG A 171 19.48 7.83 -6.74
N ASP A 172 19.96 8.47 -7.78
CA ASP A 172 19.77 9.91 -7.98
C ASP A 172 18.29 10.26 -8.21
N ALA A 173 17.57 9.40 -8.92
CA ALA A 173 16.12 9.57 -9.12
C ALA A 173 15.33 9.30 -7.84
N VAL A 174 15.78 8.39 -6.97
CA VAL A 174 15.17 8.17 -5.64
C VAL A 174 15.32 9.41 -4.77
N ALA A 175 16.51 10.03 -4.75
CA ALA A 175 16.74 11.27 -4.01
C ALA A 175 15.82 12.41 -4.49
N THR A 176 15.60 12.51 -5.81
CA THR A 176 14.68 13.47 -6.40
C THR A 176 13.23 13.20 -5.95
N LEU A 177 12.79 11.94 -5.95
CA LEU A 177 11.46 11.56 -5.46
C LEU A 177 11.28 11.90 -3.98
N VAL A 178 12.28 11.61 -3.14
CA VAL A 178 12.27 11.97 -1.71
C VAL A 178 12.11 13.47 -1.52
N SER A 179 12.82 14.28 -2.32
CA SER A 179 12.70 15.75 -2.28
C SER A 179 11.30 16.21 -2.70
N GLN A 180 10.76 15.69 -3.81
CA GLN A 180 9.40 16.02 -4.28
C GLN A 180 8.33 15.68 -3.23
N VAL A 181 8.41 14.51 -2.61
CA VAL A 181 7.48 14.10 -1.54
C VAL A 181 7.61 15.04 -0.33
N ARG A 182 8.83 15.40 0.05
CA ARG A 182 9.06 16.34 1.15
C ARG A 182 8.43 17.70 0.86
N ASP A 183 8.74 18.28 -0.31
CA ASP A 183 8.25 19.61 -0.69
C ASP A 183 6.73 19.66 -0.80
N TYR A 184 6.11 18.56 -1.23
CA TYR A 184 4.65 18.42 -1.30
C TYR A 184 4.00 18.31 0.07
N LEU A 185 4.62 17.59 1.01
CA LEU A 185 4.09 17.34 2.35
C LEU A 185 4.39 18.48 3.34
N GLU A 186 5.47 19.23 3.16
CA GLU A 186 5.89 20.31 4.09
C GLU A 186 4.79 21.33 4.38
N PRO A 187 4.07 21.90 3.39
CA PRO A 187 2.96 22.83 3.65
C PRO A 187 1.69 22.14 4.19
N ARG A 188 1.62 20.82 4.13
CA ARG A 188 0.44 20.01 4.51
C ARG A 188 0.55 19.36 5.88
N ARG A 189 1.75 19.34 6.48
CA ARG A 189 1.96 18.77 7.82
C ARG A 189 1.34 19.62 8.93
N LEU A 190 1.22 19.06 10.11
CA LEU A 190 0.87 19.80 11.32
C LEU A 190 2.01 20.72 11.74
N LEU A 191 1.70 21.90 12.25
CA LEU A 191 2.69 22.95 12.61
C LEU A 191 3.79 22.46 13.58
N ALA A 192 3.42 21.64 14.57
CA ALA A 192 4.33 21.13 15.58
C ALA A 192 5.09 19.85 15.16
N THR A 193 4.85 19.34 13.94
CA THR A 193 5.46 18.09 13.47
C THR A 193 6.73 18.37 12.67
N ARG A 194 7.80 17.65 12.98
CA ARG A 194 9.04 17.62 12.17
C ARG A 194 8.96 16.45 11.21
N LEU A 195 8.92 16.78 9.92
CA LEU A 195 8.77 15.79 8.85
C LEU A 195 10.14 15.34 8.34
N HIS A 196 10.31 14.02 8.22
CA HIS A 196 11.48 13.39 7.60
C HIS A 196 10.99 12.45 6.51
N VAL A 197 11.43 12.65 5.28
CA VAL A 197 11.19 11.72 4.18
C VAL A 197 12.50 11.03 3.86
N VAL A 198 12.49 9.71 3.90
CA VAL A 198 13.69 8.88 3.78
C VAL A 198 13.52 7.77 2.76
N GLU A 199 14.64 7.32 2.20
CA GLU A 199 14.72 6.14 1.35
C GLU A 199 14.40 4.86 2.15
N PRO A 200 14.03 3.76 1.48
CA PRO A 200 13.82 2.48 2.16
C PRO A 200 15.11 1.94 2.75
N PHE A 201 15.03 1.43 3.95
CA PHE A 201 16.12 0.68 4.59
C PHE A 201 16.00 -0.79 4.22
N PHE A 202 17.00 -1.31 3.50
CA PHE A 202 17.04 -2.71 3.11
C PHE A 202 18.01 -3.49 3.97
N LEU A 203 17.53 -4.61 4.53
CA LEU A 203 18.37 -5.66 5.08
C LEU A 203 18.66 -6.65 3.96
N TRP A 204 19.92 -6.75 3.57
CA TRP A 204 20.37 -7.66 2.54
C TRP A 204 20.75 -9.00 3.15
N VAL A 205 20.09 -10.07 2.71
CA VAL A 205 20.29 -11.41 3.24
C VAL A 205 20.80 -12.33 2.14
N LYS A 206 21.91 -13.00 2.42
CA LYS A 206 22.44 -14.05 1.55
C LYS A 206 21.98 -15.40 2.10
N LEU A 207 21.24 -16.14 1.29
CA LEU A 207 20.72 -17.48 1.60
C LEU A 207 21.46 -18.53 0.76
N SER A 208 21.57 -19.74 1.28
CA SER A 208 21.99 -20.93 0.53
C SER A 208 20.99 -22.07 0.76
N ALA A 209 20.82 -22.93 -0.20
CA ALA A 209 19.95 -24.11 -0.08
C ALA A 209 20.43 -25.23 -1.00
N ILE A 210 20.11 -26.47 -0.62
CA ILE A 210 20.24 -27.64 -1.49
C ILE A 210 18.85 -28.02 -1.99
N ILE A 211 18.67 -28.02 -3.30
CA ILE A 211 17.39 -28.27 -3.96
C ILE A 211 17.41 -29.68 -4.56
N HIS A 212 16.53 -30.54 -4.10
CA HIS A 212 16.36 -31.89 -4.65
C HIS A 212 15.23 -31.88 -5.67
N MET A 213 15.57 -32.30 -6.89
CA MET A 213 14.63 -32.34 -8.01
C MET A 213 13.94 -33.68 -8.09
N ARG A 214 12.67 -33.69 -8.50
CA ARG A 214 11.93 -34.93 -8.76
C ARG A 214 12.64 -35.78 -9.79
N SER A 215 12.52 -37.07 -9.68
CA SER A 215 13.17 -38.05 -10.58
C SER A 215 12.65 -37.92 -12.04
N ASP A 216 11.42 -37.50 -12.22
CA ASP A 216 10.76 -37.27 -13.50
C ASP A 216 11.01 -35.86 -14.08
N ALA A 217 11.73 -34.99 -13.38
CA ALA A 217 12.06 -33.65 -13.86
C ALA A 217 13.01 -33.72 -15.08
N GLY A 218 12.66 -33.00 -16.14
CA GLY A 218 13.49 -32.90 -17.32
C GLY A 218 14.84 -32.22 -17.07
N ASP A 219 15.83 -32.48 -17.91
CA ASP A 219 17.18 -31.93 -17.78
C ASP A 219 17.21 -30.40 -17.80
N ASP A 220 16.33 -29.77 -18.56
CA ASP A 220 16.20 -28.32 -18.60
C ASP A 220 15.76 -27.72 -17.24
N LEU A 221 14.81 -28.38 -16.56
CA LEU A 221 14.36 -27.96 -15.23
C LEU A 221 15.46 -28.13 -14.18
N ARG A 222 16.24 -29.23 -14.28
CA ARG A 222 17.37 -29.47 -13.37
C ARG A 222 18.48 -28.44 -13.55
N THR A 223 18.82 -28.11 -14.78
CA THR A 223 19.86 -27.12 -15.08
C THR A 223 19.48 -25.72 -14.63
N ASN A 224 18.21 -25.34 -14.78
CA ASN A 224 17.72 -24.01 -14.46
C ASN A 224 17.18 -23.89 -13.02
N ALA A 225 17.14 -24.99 -12.25
CA ALA A 225 16.59 -24.99 -10.89
C ALA A 225 17.21 -23.91 -9.96
N PRO A 226 18.54 -23.73 -9.91
CA PRO A 226 19.15 -22.69 -9.09
C PRO A 226 18.72 -21.27 -9.47
N GLU A 227 18.60 -20.98 -10.77
CA GLU A 227 18.17 -19.68 -11.26
C GLU A 227 16.69 -19.43 -10.95
N ASN A 228 15.83 -20.42 -11.18
CA ASN A 228 14.42 -20.37 -10.86
C ASN A 228 14.18 -20.20 -9.35
N ALA A 229 14.97 -20.89 -8.51
CA ALA A 229 14.92 -20.76 -7.07
C ALA A 229 15.26 -19.33 -6.62
N LEU A 230 16.36 -18.77 -7.14
CA LEU A 230 16.77 -17.40 -6.83
C LEU A 230 15.70 -16.41 -7.25
N LYS A 231 15.19 -16.54 -8.47
CA LYS A 231 14.12 -15.69 -9.00
C LYS A 231 12.87 -15.76 -8.13
N LYS A 232 12.46 -16.97 -7.76
CA LYS A 232 11.28 -17.20 -6.89
C LYS A 232 11.44 -16.52 -5.52
N LEU A 233 12.62 -16.64 -4.89
CA LEU A 233 12.91 -15.98 -3.63
C LEU A 233 12.90 -14.44 -3.77
N GLN A 234 13.51 -13.91 -4.83
CA GLN A 234 13.51 -12.46 -5.08
C GLN A 234 12.10 -11.92 -5.34
N GLU A 235 11.25 -12.66 -6.04
CA GLU A 235 9.85 -12.33 -6.25
C GLU A 235 9.06 -12.43 -4.95
N TYR A 236 9.19 -13.51 -4.19
CA TYR A 236 8.45 -13.74 -2.95
C TYR A 236 8.77 -12.68 -1.88
N PHE A 237 10.06 -12.36 -1.67
CA PHE A 237 10.48 -11.34 -0.72
C PHE A 237 10.49 -9.92 -1.29
N SER A 238 9.94 -9.73 -2.49
CA SER A 238 9.83 -8.40 -3.09
C SER A 238 8.91 -7.48 -2.28
N PRO A 239 9.32 -6.25 -1.98
CA PRO A 239 8.45 -5.27 -1.33
C PRO A 239 7.40 -4.67 -2.28
N VAL A 240 7.44 -5.04 -3.56
CA VAL A 240 6.55 -4.56 -4.62
C VAL A 240 5.34 -5.48 -4.74
N LEU A 241 4.27 -5.01 -5.36
CA LEU A 241 3.07 -5.81 -5.68
C LEU A 241 3.47 -7.11 -6.42
N GLY A 242 2.89 -8.21 -6.00
CA GLY A 242 3.22 -9.56 -6.45
C GLY A 242 4.10 -10.32 -5.46
N GLY A 243 4.83 -9.64 -4.55
CA GLY A 243 5.60 -10.26 -3.50
C GLY A 243 4.80 -10.43 -2.19
N GLY A 244 5.41 -11.13 -1.25
CA GLY A 244 4.83 -11.43 0.05
C GLY A 244 3.73 -12.50 0.01
N PRO A 245 3.32 -13.01 1.17
CA PRO A 245 2.37 -14.14 1.26
C PRO A 245 0.97 -13.80 0.75
N GLN A 246 0.61 -12.52 0.67
CA GLN A 246 -0.69 -12.05 0.19
C GLN A 246 -0.62 -11.36 -1.19
N GLY A 247 0.58 -11.29 -1.81
CA GLY A 247 0.78 -10.63 -3.09
C GLY A 247 0.77 -9.10 -3.05
N GLU A 248 0.67 -8.49 -1.87
CA GLU A 248 0.67 -7.04 -1.67
C GLU A 248 2.08 -6.45 -1.51
N GLY A 249 3.10 -7.27 -1.67
CA GLY A 249 4.49 -6.97 -1.38
C GLY A 249 4.87 -7.26 0.07
N TRP A 250 6.16 -7.57 0.30
CA TRP A 250 6.66 -7.88 1.63
C TRP A 250 6.39 -6.72 2.61
N PRO A 251 5.78 -6.97 3.78
CA PRO A 251 5.47 -5.93 4.75
C PRO A 251 6.72 -5.33 5.39
N PHE A 252 6.67 -4.03 5.72
CA PHE A 252 7.70 -3.38 6.52
C PHE A 252 7.81 -4.02 7.91
N GLY A 253 9.03 -4.29 8.35
CA GLY A 253 9.34 -4.82 9.67
C GLY A 253 8.93 -6.26 9.92
N ARG A 254 8.42 -6.95 8.92
CA ARG A 254 8.10 -8.37 9.05
C ARG A 254 9.37 -9.20 9.06
N ALA A 255 9.54 -10.03 10.08
CA ALA A 255 10.65 -10.98 10.17
C ALA A 255 10.61 -11.96 8.99
N LEU A 256 11.79 -12.37 8.52
CA LEU A 256 11.93 -13.47 7.59
C LEU A 256 12.01 -14.77 8.40
N TYR A 257 11.14 -15.71 8.13
CA TYR A 257 11.20 -17.04 8.73
C TYR A 257 11.75 -18.06 7.73
N MET A 258 12.56 -19.00 8.22
CA MET A 258 13.12 -20.05 7.36
C MET A 258 12.04 -20.93 6.76
N SER A 259 10.94 -21.15 7.46
CA SER A 259 9.77 -21.87 6.93
C SER A 259 9.20 -21.23 5.65
N GLU A 260 9.20 -19.89 5.56
CA GLU A 260 8.74 -19.17 4.37
C GLU A 260 9.74 -19.31 3.20
N VAL A 261 11.04 -19.45 3.51
CA VAL A 261 12.06 -19.72 2.49
C VAL A 261 11.88 -21.13 1.93
N TYR A 262 11.67 -22.13 2.80
CA TYR A 262 11.36 -23.50 2.36
C TYR A 262 10.09 -23.53 1.50
N GLU A 263 9.01 -22.93 1.96
CA GLU A 263 7.74 -22.83 1.24
C GLU A 263 7.91 -22.19 -0.15
N ALA A 264 8.67 -21.11 -0.25
CA ALA A 264 8.91 -20.43 -1.52
C ALA A 264 9.74 -21.27 -2.48
N LEU A 265 10.75 -22.01 -1.98
CA LEU A 265 11.60 -22.88 -2.79
C LEU A 265 10.88 -24.15 -3.24
N GLU A 266 10.06 -24.76 -2.39
CA GLU A 266 9.26 -25.94 -2.73
C GLU A 266 8.19 -25.66 -3.81
N GLN A 267 7.78 -24.38 -3.98
CA GLN A 267 6.90 -23.95 -5.06
C GLN A 267 7.58 -23.85 -6.43
N VAL A 268 8.90 -24.02 -6.50
CA VAL A 268 9.63 -24.02 -7.78
C VAL A 268 9.30 -25.29 -8.56
N GLU A 269 9.05 -25.17 -9.85
CA GLU A 269 8.67 -26.28 -10.70
C GLU A 269 9.74 -27.36 -10.76
N GLY A 270 9.35 -28.61 -10.56
CA GLY A 270 10.22 -29.76 -10.59
C GLY A 270 10.96 -30.06 -9.27
N VAL A 271 10.81 -29.22 -8.26
CA VAL A 271 11.38 -29.47 -6.91
C VAL A 271 10.60 -30.58 -6.21
N ASP A 272 11.33 -31.51 -5.57
CA ASP A 272 10.79 -32.55 -4.71
C ASP A 272 10.80 -32.09 -3.26
N TYR A 273 11.98 -31.75 -2.77
CA TYR A 273 12.17 -31.16 -1.44
C TYR A 273 13.42 -30.28 -1.39
N VAL A 274 13.52 -29.48 -0.36
CA VAL A 274 14.65 -28.58 -0.13
C VAL A 274 15.30 -28.92 1.21
N ASP A 275 16.61 -28.95 1.21
CA ASP A 275 17.42 -29.27 2.39
C ASP A 275 18.45 -28.16 2.67
N ASP A 276 18.98 -28.15 3.88
CA ASP A 276 20.07 -27.26 4.33
C ASP A 276 19.86 -25.76 3.96
N VAL A 277 18.64 -25.23 4.12
CA VAL A 277 18.42 -23.77 3.99
C VAL A 277 19.14 -23.08 5.14
N ASP A 278 20.09 -22.23 4.80
CA ASP A 278 20.86 -21.46 5.78
C ASP A 278 21.02 -19.98 5.34
N VAL A 279 21.23 -19.12 6.32
CA VAL A 279 21.61 -17.74 6.10
C VAL A 279 23.13 -17.66 6.11
N VAL A 280 23.70 -17.47 4.94
CA VAL A 280 25.15 -17.38 4.77
C VAL A 280 25.70 -16.07 5.35
N ASN A 281 25.01 -14.97 5.09
CA ASN A 281 25.42 -13.66 5.59
C ASN A 281 24.28 -12.64 5.55
N ILE A 282 24.40 -11.59 6.38
CA ILE A 282 23.61 -10.35 6.31
C ILE A 282 24.56 -9.26 5.81
N LEU A 283 24.29 -8.71 4.64
CA LEU A 283 25.18 -7.80 3.93
C LEU A 283 24.74 -6.33 4.09
N THR A 284 25.69 -5.43 4.01
CA THR A 284 25.40 -4.01 3.75
C THR A 284 25.01 -3.83 2.28
N ARG A 285 24.39 -2.68 1.96
CA ARG A 285 24.03 -2.36 0.57
C ARG A 285 25.25 -2.33 -0.36
N GLU A 286 26.36 -1.84 0.14
CA GLU A 286 27.60 -1.69 -0.63
C GLU A 286 28.23 -3.06 -0.94
N GLU A 287 28.18 -3.97 0.01
CA GLU A 287 28.63 -5.36 -0.16
C GLU A 287 27.73 -6.15 -1.11
N ALA A 288 26.42 -5.92 -1.08
CA ALA A 288 25.46 -6.62 -1.95
C ALA A 288 25.56 -6.19 -3.42
N ILE A 289 26.00 -4.95 -3.70
CA ILE A 289 26.10 -4.37 -5.06
C ILE A 289 27.53 -4.44 -5.59
N GLY A 290 28.56 -4.47 -4.72
CA GLY A 290 29.96 -4.51 -5.11
C GLY A 290 30.50 -5.90 -5.42
N GLU A 291 31.52 -5.97 -6.32
CA GLU A 291 32.22 -7.22 -6.66
C GLU A 291 33.04 -7.85 -5.50
N ARG A 292 33.10 -7.21 -4.33
CA ARG A 292 33.89 -7.67 -3.18
C ARG A 292 33.00 -8.29 -2.11
N VAL A 293 32.29 -9.35 -2.46
CA VAL A 293 31.68 -10.22 -1.47
C VAL A 293 32.76 -11.14 -0.90
N HIS A 294 33.25 -10.86 0.30
CA HIS A 294 34.08 -11.82 1.03
C HIS A 294 33.18 -13.00 1.38
N ILE A 295 33.45 -14.14 0.76
CA ILE A 295 32.80 -15.41 1.04
C ILE A 295 33.08 -15.75 2.51
N GLY A 296 32.09 -15.74 3.36
CA GLY A 296 32.19 -16.29 4.71
C GLY A 296 32.47 -17.79 4.62
N ILE A 297 33.60 -18.22 5.14
CA ILE A 297 34.00 -19.63 5.13
C ILE A 297 33.00 -20.40 5.99
N LYS A 298 32.31 -21.36 5.39
CA LYS A 298 31.43 -22.34 6.07
C LYS A 298 32.30 -23.23 6.96
N VAL A 299 32.34 -22.98 8.26
CA VAL A 299 32.94 -23.90 9.23
C VAL A 299 31.80 -24.50 10.07
N GLY A 300 31.38 -25.71 9.67
CA GLY A 300 30.48 -26.62 10.40
C GLY A 300 29.22 -25.92 10.97
N ARG A 301 28.03 -26.42 10.69
CA ARG A 301 26.68 -26.19 11.29
C ARG A 301 26.44 -24.99 12.22
N SER A 302 27.30 -23.97 12.23
CA SER A 302 27.17 -22.78 13.02
C SER A 302 27.44 -21.60 12.10
N ILE A 303 26.55 -20.61 12.12
CA ILE A 303 26.83 -19.29 11.57
C ILE A 303 27.98 -18.69 12.40
N VAL A 304 29.20 -18.98 12.01
CA VAL A 304 30.39 -18.32 12.52
C VAL A 304 30.84 -17.35 11.46
N GLY A 305 30.41 -16.13 11.61
CA GLY A 305 30.88 -15.08 10.73
C GLY A 305 29.85 -14.00 10.52
N VAL A 306 29.31 -13.43 11.58
CA VAL A 306 29.02 -11.99 11.54
C VAL A 306 30.40 -11.34 11.48
N ASP A 307 30.84 -10.95 10.28
CA ASP A 307 32.10 -10.27 10.10
C ASP A 307 32.14 -9.07 11.05
N SER A 308 33.19 -8.99 11.88
CA SER A 308 33.44 -7.91 12.85
C SER A 308 33.62 -6.54 12.21
N ARG A 309 33.44 -6.43 10.88
CA ARG A 309 33.44 -5.20 10.09
C ARG A 309 32.09 -4.49 9.97
N PHE A 310 31.02 -5.08 10.46
CA PHE A 310 29.85 -4.28 10.81
C PHE A 310 30.31 -3.33 11.92
N GLY A 311 30.58 -2.11 11.56
CA GLY A 311 31.23 -1.11 12.39
C GLY A 311 30.67 -1.05 13.80
N ALA A 312 31.36 -0.42 14.75
CA ALA A 312 31.18 -0.41 16.21
C ALA A 312 29.74 -0.37 16.80
N GLY A 313 28.73 -0.77 16.03
CA GLY A 313 27.33 -1.03 16.38
C GLY A 313 26.93 -2.52 16.35
N THR A 314 27.85 -3.45 16.35
CA THR A 314 27.68 -4.90 16.11
C THR A 314 27.05 -5.73 17.24
N GLU A 315 26.67 -5.13 18.35
CA GLU A 315 25.72 -5.80 19.25
C GLU A 315 24.38 -6.08 18.55
N ASN A 316 24.01 -5.26 17.56
CA ASN A 316 22.71 -5.32 16.88
C ASN A 316 22.58 -6.45 15.83
N GLY A 317 23.66 -7.00 15.29
CA GLY A 317 23.56 -8.08 14.30
C GLY A 317 23.23 -9.44 14.92
N ARG A 318 23.67 -9.69 16.14
CA ARG A 318 23.39 -10.95 16.87
C ARG A 318 21.95 -10.99 17.37
N ASP A 319 21.38 -9.88 17.77
CA ASP A 319 19.99 -9.76 18.25
C ASP A 319 18.95 -9.94 17.14
N ARG A 320 19.36 -9.91 15.88
CA ARG A 320 18.45 -10.08 14.73
C ARG A 320 18.19 -11.54 14.36
N ILE A 321 19.06 -12.45 14.78
CA ILE A 321 18.96 -13.88 14.47
C ILE A 321 18.01 -14.54 15.47
N LEU A 322 16.86 -14.97 14.97
CA LEU A 322 15.89 -15.72 15.75
C LEU A 322 16.28 -17.21 15.78
N ARG A 323 16.44 -17.75 16.99
CA ARG A 323 16.74 -19.16 17.22
C ARG A 323 15.65 -19.79 18.07
N ASP A 324 15.43 -21.09 17.86
CA ASP A 324 14.56 -21.88 18.72
C ASP A 324 15.28 -22.28 20.04
N THR A 325 14.57 -22.99 20.90
CA THR A 325 15.09 -23.50 22.16
C THR A 325 16.25 -24.51 22.00
N ALA A 326 16.39 -25.13 20.83
CA ALA A 326 17.47 -26.01 20.44
C ALA A 326 18.67 -25.26 19.80
N GLY A 327 18.58 -23.94 19.67
CA GLY A 327 19.60 -23.11 19.06
C GLY A 327 19.59 -23.12 17.52
N LYS A 328 18.60 -23.77 16.89
CA LYS A 328 18.45 -23.80 15.43
C LYS A 328 17.97 -22.44 14.93
N LEU A 329 18.45 -22.01 13.75
CA LEU A 329 18.00 -20.81 13.07
C LEU A 329 16.52 -20.94 12.67
N VAL A 330 15.69 -20.02 13.14
CA VAL A 330 14.27 -19.95 12.82
C VAL A 330 13.97 -18.79 11.86
N GLY A 331 14.71 -17.71 11.99
CA GLY A 331 14.46 -16.53 11.16
C GLY A 331 15.37 -15.36 11.46
N ILE A 332 15.06 -14.24 10.81
CA ILE A 332 15.77 -12.96 10.97
C ILE A 332 14.75 -11.88 11.31
N ALA A 333 14.94 -11.18 12.42
CA ALA A 333 14.13 -10.05 12.82
C ALA A 333 14.50 -8.80 12.02
N LEU A 334 13.49 -8.09 11.54
CA LEU A 334 13.65 -6.76 10.92
C LEU A 334 13.16 -5.68 11.87
N ARG A 335 13.76 -4.48 11.79
CA ARG A 335 13.21 -3.30 12.44
C ARG A 335 11.93 -2.87 11.75
N PRO A 336 10.99 -2.18 12.43
CA PRO A 336 9.70 -1.81 11.87
C PRO A 336 9.75 -1.05 10.54
N TYR A 337 10.85 -0.33 10.29
CA TYR A 337 11.06 0.50 9.10
C TYR A 337 11.93 -0.14 8.01
N GLU A 338 12.38 -1.38 8.23
CA GLU A 338 13.22 -2.11 7.29
C GLU A 338 12.40 -3.01 6.37
N LEU A 339 12.97 -3.24 5.20
CA LEU A 339 12.53 -4.20 4.20
C LEU A 339 13.64 -5.21 3.95
N ILE A 340 13.29 -6.37 3.43
CA ILE A 340 14.27 -7.40 3.10
C ILE A 340 14.60 -7.38 1.60
N ARG A 341 15.84 -7.72 1.26
CA ARG A 341 16.26 -8.08 -0.10
C ARG A 341 17.16 -9.29 -0.08
N ILE A 342 16.95 -10.19 -1.03
CA ILE A 342 17.77 -11.39 -1.22
C ILE A 342 18.96 -11.03 -2.10
N ALA A 343 20.17 -11.22 -1.55
CA ALA A 343 21.45 -10.94 -2.19
C ALA A 343 22.20 -12.21 -2.66
N SER A 344 21.50 -13.35 -2.68
CA SER A 344 22.07 -14.63 -3.11
C SER A 344 22.39 -14.65 -4.59
N ARG A 345 23.35 -15.47 -4.96
CA ARG A 345 23.71 -15.78 -6.36
C ARG A 345 23.25 -17.18 -6.71
N VAL A 346 23.23 -17.49 -8.01
CA VAL A 346 22.86 -18.83 -8.50
C VAL A 346 23.75 -19.92 -7.89
N GLU A 347 25.04 -19.63 -7.68
CA GLU A 347 26.03 -20.53 -7.07
C GLU A 347 25.73 -20.89 -5.60
N ASP A 348 24.92 -20.11 -4.92
CA ASP A 348 24.52 -20.37 -3.53
C ASP A 348 23.46 -21.47 -3.44
N PHE A 349 22.88 -21.87 -4.58
CA PHE A 349 21.88 -22.92 -4.70
C PHE A 349 22.45 -24.09 -5.51
N SER A 350 22.58 -25.26 -4.90
CA SER A 350 23.04 -26.48 -5.58
C SER A 350 21.87 -27.43 -5.79
N SER A 351 21.87 -28.13 -6.91
CA SER A 351 20.99 -29.27 -7.14
C SER A 351 21.55 -30.50 -6.43
N GLY A 352 20.81 -31.05 -5.49
CA GLY A 352 21.12 -32.35 -4.87
C GLY A 352 20.60 -33.50 -5.73
N GLU A 353 21.34 -34.59 -5.80
CA GLU A 353 20.81 -35.85 -6.36
C GLU A 353 19.72 -36.39 -5.44
N SER A 354 18.60 -36.83 -6.03
CA SER A 354 17.51 -37.46 -5.30
C SER A 354 18.00 -38.68 -4.52
N SER A 355 17.64 -38.79 -3.24
CA SER A 355 18.03 -39.86 -2.33
C SER A 355 17.74 -41.29 -2.84
N ALA A 356 16.88 -41.45 -3.85
CA ALA A 356 16.61 -42.73 -4.48
C ALA A 356 17.82 -43.34 -5.17
N ALA A 357 18.78 -42.54 -5.67
CA ALA A 357 20.01 -43.03 -6.28
C ALA A 357 21.04 -43.51 -5.25
N GLN A 358 21.01 -42.94 -4.04
CA GLN A 358 21.93 -43.36 -2.93
C GLN A 358 21.53 -44.67 -2.29
N VAL A 359 20.23 -44.99 -2.23
CA VAL A 359 19.74 -46.28 -1.72
C VAL A 359 20.14 -47.43 -2.67
N SER A 360 20.05 -47.23 -3.99
CA SER A 360 20.44 -48.20 -5.01
C SER A 360 21.96 -48.47 -5.02
N ALA A 361 22.78 -47.46 -4.75
CA ALA A 361 24.25 -47.62 -4.68
C ALA A 361 24.69 -48.32 -3.36
N ALA A 362 23.95 -48.18 -2.28
CA ALA A 362 24.20 -48.86 -1.01
C ALA A 362 23.82 -50.33 -1.09
N GLU A 363 22.73 -50.72 -1.77
CA GLU A 363 22.31 -52.11 -1.96
C GLU A 363 23.25 -52.88 -2.91
N GLN A 364 23.79 -52.26 -3.95
CA GLN A 364 24.75 -52.89 -4.85
C GLN A 364 26.13 -53.15 -4.21
N ASN A 365 26.51 -52.39 -3.18
CA ASN A 365 27.75 -52.63 -2.45
C ASN A 365 27.62 -53.71 -1.33
N PHE A 366 26.42 -54.16 -1.03
CA PHE A 366 26.19 -55.19 -0.03
C PHE A 366 26.18 -56.63 -0.62
N GLU A 367 25.95 -56.76 -1.95
CA GLU A 367 25.93 -58.06 -2.64
C GLU A 367 27.31 -58.56 -3.14
N VAL A 368 28.38 -57.77 -2.99
CA VAL A 368 29.74 -58.17 -3.47
C VAL A 368 30.67 -58.58 -2.32
N SER A 369 30.17 -58.74 -1.10
CA SER A 369 30.99 -59.12 0.06
C SER A 369 30.39 -60.31 0.82
N THR A 370 30.07 -61.40 0.10
CA THR A 370 29.87 -62.76 0.65
C THR A 370 30.61 -63.78 -0.18
#